data_163f876f72eb888c5f683b06a4d6e2a8
#
_entry.id   163f876f72eb888c5f683b06a4d6e2a8
#
_cell.length_a   1.000
_cell.length_b   1.000
_cell.length_c   1.000
_cell.angle_alpha   90.00
_cell.angle_beta   90.00
_cell.angle_gamma   90.00
#
_symmetry.space_group_name_H-M   'P 1'
#
loop_
_entity.id
_entity.type
_entity.pdbx_description
1 polymer ?
#
loop_
_entity_poly.entity_id
_entity_poly.type
_entity_poly.pdbx_seq_one_letter_code
_entity_poly.pdbx_strand_id
1 'polypeptide(L)'
;ILPHKATAKVDSRLPPGLDPDEALQKIRAFLDDQGYADIEIRKLGGYPASQTSVESPAVQAAISVFAKYASDINVQPRIAGSAPFYQFTERLGLPLVPTGMGFGTGAHAPNEIMLIEPGDDIAAAGLADIEKAYVDFVYALADAE
;
A
#
# COMPACT_ATOMS: atom_id res chain seq x y z
N ILE A 1 4.10 -22.71 36.79
CA ILE A 1 5.44 -22.11 36.56
C ILE A 1 5.27 -20.79 35.86
N LEU A 2 5.82 -19.74 36.42
CA LEU A 2 5.86 -18.43 35.75
C LEU A 2 6.84 -18.51 34.57
N PRO A 3 6.47 -18.03 33.37
CA PRO A 3 7.38 -18.01 32.23
C PRO A 3 8.54 -17.05 32.54
N HIS A 4 9.74 -17.49 32.22
CA HIS A 4 10.97 -16.69 32.42
C HIS A 4 11.25 -15.71 31.28
N LYS A 5 10.48 -15.76 30.20
CA LYS A 5 10.63 -14.93 29.01
C LYS A 5 9.27 -14.56 28.44
N ALA A 6 9.12 -13.32 28.03
CA ALA A 6 8.03 -12.82 27.21
C ALA A 6 8.58 -12.31 25.88
N THR A 7 7.84 -12.52 24.80
CA THR A 7 8.24 -12.06 23.47
C THR A 7 7.05 -11.35 22.81
N ALA A 8 7.26 -10.14 22.31
CA ALA A 8 6.31 -9.43 21.49
C ALA A 8 6.84 -9.32 20.06
N LYS A 9 5.97 -9.57 19.07
CA LYS A 9 6.25 -9.25 17.66
C LYS A 9 5.49 -7.98 17.32
N VAL A 10 6.22 -6.97 16.85
CA VAL A 10 5.67 -5.65 16.51
C VAL A 10 5.90 -5.41 15.03
N ASP A 11 4.85 -4.97 14.33
CA ASP A 11 4.91 -4.52 12.95
C ASP A 11 4.62 -3.01 12.92
N SER A 12 5.52 -2.24 12.34
CA SER A 12 5.43 -0.78 12.27
C SER A 12 5.26 -0.33 10.84
N ARG A 13 4.26 0.52 10.59
CA ARG A 13 4.03 1.15 9.29
C ARG A 13 4.71 2.51 9.29
N LEU A 14 5.79 2.62 8.52
CA LEU A 14 6.60 3.81 8.50
C LEU A 14 6.08 4.82 7.45
N PRO A 15 6.06 6.12 7.76
CA PRO A 15 5.77 7.15 6.78
C PRO A 15 6.92 7.27 5.76
N PRO A 16 6.66 7.83 4.56
CA PRO A 16 7.72 8.19 3.63
C PRO A 16 8.79 9.10 4.27
N GLY A 17 10.04 8.85 3.93
CA GLY A 17 11.18 9.60 4.44
C GLY A 17 11.75 9.09 5.77
N LEU A 18 11.15 8.07 6.38
CA LEU A 18 11.73 7.43 7.57
C LEU A 18 12.35 6.08 7.18
N ASP A 19 13.65 5.96 7.40
CA ASP A 19 14.37 4.72 7.19
C ASP A 19 14.08 3.68 8.29
N PRO A 20 13.91 2.38 7.96
CA PRO A 20 13.64 1.34 8.95
C PRO A 20 14.70 1.18 10.03
N ASP A 21 15.98 1.41 9.72
CA ASP A 21 17.07 1.31 10.71
C ASP A 21 17.07 2.53 11.62
N GLU A 22 16.79 3.72 11.10
CA GLU A 22 16.59 4.93 11.89
C GLU A 22 15.39 4.78 12.84
N ALA A 23 14.30 4.23 12.39
CA ALA A 23 13.13 3.94 13.22
C ALA A 23 13.47 2.98 14.37
N LEU A 24 14.25 1.93 14.07
CA LEU A 24 14.70 0.98 15.07
C LEU A 24 15.62 1.63 16.12
N GLN A 25 16.54 2.49 15.70
CA GLN A 25 17.40 3.25 16.61
C GLN A 25 16.59 4.16 17.53
N LYS A 26 15.56 4.83 17.02
CA LYS A 26 14.66 5.66 17.83
C LYS A 26 13.89 4.83 18.86
N ILE A 27 13.43 3.63 18.49
CA ILE A 27 12.77 2.71 19.42
C ILE A 27 13.75 2.26 20.51
N ARG A 28 14.99 1.92 20.14
CA ARG A 28 16.02 1.53 21.12
C ARG A 28 16.31 2.66 22.11
N ALA A 29 16.55 3.85 21.59
CA ALA A 29 16.83 5.02 22.42
C ALA A 29 15.66 5.34 23.38
N PHE A 30 14.44 5.24 22.91
CA PHE A 30 13.25 5.43 23.74
C PHE A 30 13.17 4.39 24.87
N LEU A 31 13.40 3.12 24.58
CA LEU A 31 13.37 2.06 25.61
C LEU A 31 14.49 2.25 26.63
N ASP A 32 15.67 2.65 26.21
CA ASP A 32 16.80 2.93 27.12
C ASP A 32 16.48 4.10 28.06
N ASP A 33 15.89 5.17 27.53
CA ASP A 33 15.47 6.34 28.31
C ASP A 33 14.36 6.00 29.33
N GLN A 34 13.49 5.07 28.98
CA GLN A 34 12.43 4.59 29.87
C GLN A 34 12.90 3.52 30.87
N GLY A 35 14.20 3.19 30.90
CA GLY A 35 14.77 2.22 31.84
C GLY A 35 14.63 0.76 31.42
N TYR A 36 14.33 0.49 30.16
CA TYR A 36 14.16 -0.85 29.60
C TYR A 36 15.36 -1.28 28.73
N ALA A 37 16.56 -1.02 29.19
CA ALA A 37 17.80 -1.38 28.48
C ALA A 37 18.00 -2.91 28.36
N ASP A 38 17.35 -3.67 29.23
CA ASP A 38 17.37 -5.15 29.26
C ASP A 38 16.48 -5.79 28.18
N ILE A 39 15.60 -5.03 27.53
CA ILE A 39 14.79 -5.56 26.44
C ILE A 39 15.65 -5.77 25.20
N GLU A 40 15.79 -7.03 24.79
CA GLU A 40 16.41 -7.38 23.52
C GLU A 40 15.48 -7.03 22.35
N ILE A 41 16.01 -6.27 21.38
CA ILE A 41 15.29 -5.99 20.12
C ILE A 41 15.93 -6.79 18.99
N ARG A 42 15.11 -7.53 18.25
CA ARG A 42 15.53 -8.25 17.05
C ARG A 42 14.78 -7.73 15.83
N LYS A 43 15.50 -7.11 14.89
CA LYS A 43 14.94 -6.75 13.59
C LYS A 43 14.67 -8.02 12.77
N LEU A 44 13.43 -8.21 12.34
CA LEU A 44 13.03 -9.34 11.50
C LEU A 44 13.07 -8.98 10.02
N GLY A 45 12.93 -7.70 9.68
CA GLY A 45 12.94 -7.18 8.33
C GLY A 45 12.51 -5.71 8.31
N GLY A 46 12.52 -5.11 7.14
CA GLY A 46 12.06 -3.75 6.93
C GLY A 46 12.48 -3.23 5.57
N TYR A 47 11.69 -2.34 5.02
CA TYR A 47 11.96 -1.61 3.79
C TYR A 47 11.32 -0.23 3.86
N PRO A 48 11.82 0.74 3.09
CA PRO A 48 11.28 2.09 3.10
C PRO A 48 9.86 2.14 2.55
N ALA A 49 9.10 3.15 2.95
CA ALA A 49 7.80 3.44 2.37
C ALA A 49 7.96 3.90 0.91
N SER A 50 6.95 3.61 0.10
CA SER A 50 6.86 4.04 -1.29
C SER A 50 5.82 5.15 -1.42
N GLN A 51 6.08 6.14 -2.24
CA GLN A 51 5.15 7.21 -2.55
C GLN A 51 5.33 7.68 -3.99
N THR A 52 4.21 7.89 -4.69
CA THR A 52 4.18 8.57 -6.00
C THR A 52 3.39 9.87 -5.84
N SER A 53 3.89 10.96 -6.45
CA SER A 53 3.17 12.23 -6.45
C SER A 53 1.84 12.12 -7.18
N VAL A 54 0.80 12.76 -6.67
CA VAL A 54 -0.48 12.85 -7.38
C VAL A 54 -0.35 13.58 -8.73
N GLU A 55 0.62 14.47 -8.87
CA GLU A 55 0.92 15.20 -10.12
C GLU A 55 1.66 14.32 -11.15
N SER A 56 2.04 13.10 -10.80
CA SER A 56 2.69 12.19 -11.74
C SER A 56 1.79 11.90 -12.94
N PRO A 57 2.29 11.94 -14.18
CA PRO A 57 1.52 11.57 -15.37
C PRO A 57 0.81 10.22 -15.24
N ALA A 58 1.46 9.23 -14.64
CA ALA A 58 0.87 7.92 -14.40
C ALA A 58 -0.35 7.97 -13.47
N VAL A 59 -0.31 8.78 -12.40
CA VAL A 59 -1.44 8.97 -11.50
C VAL A 59 -2.57 9.71 -12.19
N GLN A 60 -2.27 10.77 -12.94
CA GLN A 60 -3.27 11.54 -13.67
C GLN A 60 -3.94 10.70 -14.78
N ALA A 61 -3.17 9.89 -15.51
CA ALA A 61 -3.72 8.94 -16.47
C ALA A 61 -4.67 7.94 -15.80
N ALA A 62 -4.29 7.37 -14.66
CA ALA A 62 -5.15 6.45 -13.90
C ALA A 62 -6.47 7.12 -13.46
N ILE A 63 -6.40 8.32 -12.88
CA ILE A 63 -7.59 9.07 -12.46
C ILE A 63 -8.51 9.33 -13.67
N SER A 64 -7.96 9.82 -14.79
CA SER A 64 -8.75 10.16 -15.97
C SER A 64 -9.44 8.96 -16.61
N VAL A 65 -8.77 7.80 -16.63
CA VAL A 65 -9.31 6.57 -17.20
C VAL A 65 -10.34 5.96 -16.26
N PHE A 66 -10.01 5.80 -14.99
CA PHE A 66 -10.90 5.11 -14.05
C PHE A 66 -12.20 5.88 -13.78
N ALA A 67 -12.16 7.22 -13.89
CA ALA A 67 -13.36 8.05 -13.84
C ALA A 67 -14.40 7.73 -14.94
N LYS A 68 -14.01 7.05 -16.02
CA LYS A 68 -14.94 6.59 -17.06
C LYS A 68 -15.71 5.33 -16.64
N TYR A 69 -15.16 4.54 -15.75
CA TYR A 69 -15.66 3.22 -15.37
C TYR A 69 -16.20 3.15 -13.94
N ALA A 70 -15.86 4.12 -13.09
CA ALA A 70 -16.31 4.20 -11.71
C ALA A 70 -16.98 5.55 -11.44
N SER A 71 -18.08 5.54 -10.70
CA SER A 71 -18.86 6.74 -10.39
C SER A 71 -18.19 7.66 -9.35
N ASP A 72 -17.25 7.12 -8.56
CA ASP A 72 -16.58 7.84 -7.49
C ASP A 72 -15.11 7.42 -7.41
N ILE A 73 -14.20 8.36 -7.64
CA ILE A 73 -12.76 8.15 -7.58
C ILE A 73 -12.24 8.74 -6.28
N ASN A 74 -11.79 7.87 -5.39
CA ASN A 74 -11.16 8.27 -4.15
C ASN A 74 -9.63 8.18 -4.28
N VAL A 75 -8.97 9.32 -4.28
CA VAL A 75 -7.49 9.40 -4.28
C VAL A 75 -7.01 9.49 -2.84
N GLN A 76 -6.45 8.40 -2.36
CA GLN A 76 -5.87 8.37 -1.02
C GLN A 76 -4.37 8.68 -1.08
N PRO A 77 -3.90 9.75 -0.41
CA PRO A 77 -2.48 10.13 -0.46
C PRO A 77 -1.58 9.10 0.22
N ARG A 78 -2.13 8.29 1.13
CA ARG A 78 -1.40 7.24 1.86
C ARG A 78 -2.34 6.14 2.32
N ILE A 79 -1.84 4.92 2.31
CA ILE A 79 -2.49 3.75 2.91
C ILE A 79 -1.50 3.03 3.82
N ALA A 80 -2.00 2.40 4.88
CA ALA A 80 -1.18 1.61 5.79
C ALA A 80 -0.88 0.18 5.26
N GLY A 81 -1.17 -0.09 4.00
CA GLY A 81 -0.85 -1.34 3.33
C GLY A 81 0.67 -1.56 3.25
N SER A 82 1.10 -2.81 3.17
CA SER A 82 2.50 -3.16 3.05
C SER A 82 2.72 -4.10 1.88
N ALA A 83 3.56 -3.65 0.94
CA ALA A 83 4.04 -4.44 -0.18
C ALA A 83 5.43 -3.91 -0.60
N PRO A 84 6.25 -4.68 -1.31
CA PRO A 84 7.61 -4.28 -1.67
C PRO A 84 7.64 -3.24 -2.80
N PHE A 85 6.78 -2.25 -2.75
CA PHE A 85 6.61 -1.19 -3.77
C PHE A 85 7.87 -0.34 -3.95
N TYR A 86 8.69 -0.22 -2.91
CA TYR A 86 9.98 0.48 -2.95
C TYR A 86 10.92 -0.08 -4.04
N GLN A 87 10.73 -1.31 -4.48
CA GLN A 87 11.51 -1.88 -5.59
C GLN A 87 11.29 -1.07 -6.88
N PHE A 88 10.08 -0.59 -7.10
CA PHE A 88 9.74 0.23 -8.27
C PHE A 88 10.12 1.69 -8.04
N THR A 89 9.69 2.30 -6.94
CA THR A 89 9.84 3.74 -6.72
C THR A 89 11.26 4.14 -6.36
N GLU A 90 11.92 3.40 -5.46
CA GLU A 90 13.25 3.77 -4.96
C GLU A 90 14.39 3.18 -5.79
N ARG A 91 14.23 1.92 -6.25
CA ARG A 91 15.31 1.26 -6.98
C ARG A 91 15.27 1.49 -8.48
N LEU A 92 14.08 1.53 -9.07
CA LEU A 92 13.90 1.72 -10.51
C LEU A 92 13.53 3.15 -10.89
N GLY A 93 13.16 4.00 -9.92
CA GLY A 93 12.70 5.37 -10.17
C GLY A 93 11.38 5.43 -10.96
N LEU A 94 10.59 4.36 -10.92
CA LEU A 94 9.33 4.28 -11.66
C LEU A 94 8.16 4.71 -10.77
N PRO A 95 7.21 5.48 -11.32
CA PRO A 95 5.97 5.77 -10.60
C PRO A 95 5.17 4.47 -10.39
N LEU A 96 4.55 4.35 -9.23
CA LEU A 96 3.65 3.25 -8.91
C LEU A 96 2.28 3.81 -8.54
N VAL A 97 1.24 3.28 -9.14
CA VAL A 97 -0.15 3.67 -8.89
C VAL A 97 -0.92 2.47 -8.34
N PRO A 98 -0.85 2.19 -7.02
CA PRO A 98 -1.67 1.15 -6.41
C PRO A 98 -3.14 1.54 -6.53
N THR A 99 -3.90 0.78 -7.27
CA THR A 99 -5.30 1.12 -7.57
C THR A 99 -6.14 -0.13 -7.77
N GLY A 100 -7.46 0.03 -7.70
CA GLY A 100 -8.44 -0.98 -8.02
C GLY A 100 -9.83 -0.35 -8.13
N MET A 101 -10.70 -0.97 -8.93
CA MET A 101 -12.07 -0.53 -9.16
C MET A 101 -13.09 -1.59 -8.78
N GLY A 102 -12.65 -2.80 -8.52
CA GLY A 102 -13.52 -3.91 -8.13
C GLY A 102 -13.96 -3.83 -6.66
N PHE A 103 -14.92 -4.65 -6.33
CA PHE A 103 -15.36 -4.85 -4.96
C PHE A 103 -15.06 -6.29 -4.51
N GLY A 104 -14.46 -6.42 -3.34
CA GLY A 104 -14.19 -7.69 -2.70
C GLY A 104 -14.23 -7.58 -1.18
N THR A 105 -14.38 -8.69 -0.53
CA THR A 105 -14.36 -8.78 0.95
C THR A 105 -13.56 -9.97 1.42
N GLY A 106 -13.17 -9.95 2.70
CA GLY A 106 -12.45 -11.05 3.32
C GLY A 106 -10.99 -11.17 2.88
N ALA A 107 -10.34 -10.06 2.51
CA ALA A 107 -8.94 -10.06 2.09
C ALA A 107 -8.05 -10.86 3.07
N HIS A 108 -7.25 -11.78 2.54
CA HIS A 108 -6.41 -12.74 3.27
C HIS A 108 -7.16 -13.80 4.09
N ALA A 109 -8.48 -13.88 4.00
CA ALA A 109 -9.27 -14.93 4.65
C ALA A 109 -9.53 -16.10 3.68
N PRO A 110 -9.77 -17.32 4.20
CA PRO A 110 -10.05 -18.48 3.33
C PRO A 110 -11.32 -18.34 2.46
N ASN A 111 -12.19 -17.43 2.83
CA ASN A 111 -13.45 -17.11 2.12
C ASN A 111 -13.38 -15.73 1.45
N GLU A 112 -12.21 -15.28 1.05
CA GLU A 112 -12.05 -14.07 0.25
C GLU A 112 -12.84 -14.18 -1.05
N ILE A 113 -13.58 -13.13 -1.38
CA ILE A 113 -14.38 -13.03 -2.59
C ILE A 113 -14.10 -11.75 -3.35
N MET A 114 -14.30 -11.80 -4.66
CA MET A 114 -14.38 -10.64 -5.55
C MET A 114 -15.68 -10.75 -6.37
N LEU A 115 -16.38 -9.64 -6.52
CA LEU A 115 -17.56 -9.60 -7.40
C LEU A 115 -17.12 -9.46 -8.85
N ILE A 116 -17.59 -10.39 -9.70
CA ILE A 116 -17.35 -10.36 -11.15
C ILE A 116 -18.29 -9.37 -11.82
N GLU A 117 -19.54 -9.37 -11.41
CA GLU A 117 -20.59 -8.46 -11.88
C GLU A 117 -21.29 -7.87 -10.65
N PRO A 118 -20.91 -6.67 -10.19
CA PRO A 118 -21.60 -5.99 -9.11
C PRO A 118 -23.03 -5.62 -9.55
N GLY A 119 -23.99 -5.71 -8.64
CA GLY A 119 -25.34 -5.18 -8.87
C GLY A 119 -25.34 -3.65 -8.87
N ASP A 120 -26.46 -3.07 -9.33
CA ASP A 120 -26.62 -1.60 -9.48
C ASP A 120 -26.49 -0.83 -8.16
N ASP A 121 -26.60 -1.49 -7.03
CA ASP A 121 -26.48 -0.95 -5.67
C ASP A 121 -25.02 -0.90 -5.16
N ILE A 122 -24.07 -1.44 -5.92
CA ILE A 122 -22.66 -1.47 -5.56
C ILE A 122 -21.88 -0.57 -6.53
N ALA A 123 -21.34 0.52 -6.02
CA ALA A 123 -20.50 1.45 -6.79
C ALA A 123 -19.10 0.86 -7.03
N ALA A 124 -19.03 -0.19 -7.86
CA ALA A 124 -17.78 -0.84 -8.26
C ALA A 124 -17.87 -1.29 -9.71
N ALA A 125 -16.73 -1.34 -10.38
CA ALA A 125 -16.66 -1.87 -11.75
C ALA A 125 -16.70 -3.40 -11.74
N GLY A 126 -17.38 -4.00 -12.72
CA GLY A 126 -17.31 -5.42 -13.00
C GLY A 126 -15.99 -5.81 -13.66
N LEU A 127 -15.68 -7.10 -13.68
CA LEU A 127 -14.40 -7.61 -14.19
C LEU A 127 -14.13 -7.15 -15.65
N ALA A 128 -15.15 -7.19 -16.52
CA ALA A 128 -15.01 -6.75 -17.90
C ALA A 128 -14.67 -5.26 -18.03
N ASP A 129 -15.20 -4.42 -17.16
CA ASP A 129 -14.91 -2.99 -17.17
C ASP A 129 -13.53 -2.70 -16.55
N ILE A 130 -13.11 -3.49 -15.57
CA ILE A 130 -11.74 -3.44 -15.03
C ILE A 130 -10.72 -3.76 -16.13
N GLU A 131 -10.95 -4.82 -16.93
CA GLU A 131 -10.08 -5.18 -18.05
C GLU A 131 -9.96 -4.05 -19.08
N LYS A 132 -11.10 -3.47 -19.50
CA LYS A 132 -11.13 -2.32 -20.42
C LYS A 132 -10.37 -1.12 -19.86
N ALA A 133 -10.59 -0.81 -18.58
CA ALA A 133 -9.92 0.32 -17.94
C ALA A 133 -8.40 0.16 -17.87
N TYR A 134 -7.89 -1.04 -17.65
CA TYR A 134 -6.45 -1.28 -17.71
C TYR A 134 -5.89 -1.14 -19.13
N VAL A 135 -6.63 -1.56 -20.15
CA VAL A 135 -6.24 -1.32 -21.55
C VAL A 135 -6.21 0.18 -21.85
N ASP A 136 -7.27 0.91 -21.50
CA ASP A 136 -7.34 2.36 -21.67
C ASP A 136 -6.21 3.08 -20.91
N PHE A 137 -5.85 2.58 -19.73
CA PHE A 137 -4.76 3.15 -18.93
C PHE A 137 -3.41 3.05 -19.65
N VAL A 138 -3.13 1.91 -20.29
CA VAL A 138 -1.88 1.75 -21.05
C VAL A 138 -1.81 2.76 -22.20
N TYR A 139 -2.92 2.98 -22.93
CA TYR A 139 -2.97 3.99 -23.98
C TYR A 139 -2.85 5.42 -23.43
N ALA A 140 -3.58 5.74 -22.37
CA ALA A 140 -3.49 7.06 -21.74
C ALA A 140 -2.10 7.37 -21.19
N LEU A 141 -1.37 6.35 -20.71
CA LEU A 141 0.00 6.52 -20.26
C LEU A 141 0.96 6.77 -21.42
N ALA A 142 0.75 6.12 -22.57
CA ALA A 142 1.56 6.35 -23.78
C ALA A 142 1.34 7.76 -24.37
N ASP A 143 0.16 8.34 -24.17
CA ASP A 143 -0.18 9.70 -24.66
C ASP A 143 0.24 10.80 -23.66
N ALA A 144 0.69 10.44 -22.46
CA ALA A 144 1.03 11.38 -21.39
C ALA A 144 2.50 11.83 -21.36
N GLU A 145 3.30 11.45 -22.38
CA GLU A 145 4.72 11.83 -22.55
C GLU A 145 4.89 13.27 -23.11
#